data_c0a0c202ccb0e631c44d952d681c8713
#
_entry.id   c0a0c202ccb0e631c44d952d681c8713
#
_cell.length_a   1.000
_cell.length_b   1.000
_cell.length_c   1.000
_cell.angle_alpha   90.00
_cell.angle_beta   90.00
_cell.angle_gamma   90.00
#
_symmetry.space_group_name_H-M   'P 1'
#
loop_
_entity.id
_entity.type
_entity.pdbx_description
1 polymer ?
#
loop_
_entity_poly.entity_id
_entity_poly.type
_entity_poly.pdbx_seq_one_letter_code
_entity_poly.pdbx_strand_id
1 'polypeptide(L)'
;MEAAVTIGLVAIIGLALFDLWVGVANDAVNFLNSAIGSRAASRRAIMAIAAGGIAFGALTSSGLMEVARKGVFDPDRFTDPETGAVVVLSILAVYLGVMAADVLLLDLFNTFGLPTSTTVSIISELVGASIAVALWTTPGGLGQALTVIQTGPVLGIYTGIFLSVLVAFTSAALIMFLVRLFFTHDVPRTFPRIGWIWTGLSFAALIYFVLFKGLTNTRLLPPEVAEFISANPAKVVALAFLPAGLVGLLMRHEHEKVLKLIILLGTGSLGLAFAGNDLVNFIGPSVAAAQAVLVEGIRLSGSVPTPTWALLLAGVVMVASLWRSKKARRVTDTEVRLAAHGATEQRFRENGLARALVNWARAVLKVVKAITPGWLEDRVNRRTEPPPPTADQPPYDLLRATVNLSVAALLISIGTANKLPLSTTYITFMAAMGAALGDRVWRWQDAEKRLAGILMVLGGWLITGFLAASGAFVMASLIVLGGSWGVFLAVGAVAVGLIRMKLVNGSDDEEGPPPGSGRPPMDRRTPRRWANSRRSTPTRAGV
;
A
#
# COMPACT_ATOMS: atom_id res chain seq x y z
N MET A 1 15.65 -29.68 -22.72
CA MET A 1 16.04 -28.44 -22.06
C MET A 1 15.31 -27.25 -22.65
N GLU A 2 15.33 -27.04 -23.97
CA GLU A 2 14.62 -25.92 -24.63
C GLU A 2 13.12 -25.87 -24.36
N ALA A 3 12.42 -27.00 -24.42
CA ALA A 3 10.97 -27.02 -24.11
C ALA A 3 10.65 -26.59 -22.67
N ALA A 4 11.47 -26.98 -21.69
CA ALA A 4 11.26 -26.57 -20.28
C ALA A 4 11.49 -25.06 -20.07
N VAL A 5 12.50 -24.51 -20.73
CA VAL A 5 12.79 -23.07 -20.70
C VAL A 5 11.67 -22.29 -21.35
N THR A 6 11.18 -22.71 -22.52
CA THR A 6 10.06 -22.05 -23.20
C THR A 6 8.78 -22.09 -22.36
N ILE A 7 8.43 -23.25 -21.78
CA ILE A 7 7.26 -23.42 -20.93
C ILE A 7 7.41 -22.57 -19.66
N GLY A 8 8.59 -22.59 -19.03
CA GLY A 8 8.89 -21.77 -17.87
C GLY A 8 8.76 -20.27 -18.15
N LEU A 9 9.22 -19.82 -19.32
CA LEU A 9 9.08 -18.42 -19.74
C LEU A 9 7.62 -18.01 -19.97
N VAL A 10 6.83 -18.86 -20.63
CA VAL A 10 5.39 -18.61 -20.82
C VAL A 10 4.67 -18.60 -19.47
N ALA A 11 5.01 -19.55 -18.59
CA ALA A 11 4.43 -19.63 -17.25
C ALA A 11 4.73 -18.38 -16.41
N ILE A 12 5.98 -17.90 -16.39
CA ILE A 12 6.36 -16.73 -15.57
C ILE A 12 5.71 -15.45 -16.08
N ILE A 13 5.52 -15.29 -17.39
CA ILE A 13 4.78 -14.15 -17.95
C ILE A 13 3.30 -14.22 -17.54
N GLY A 14 2.69 -15.40 -17.64
CA GLY A 14 1.30 -15.61 -17.18
C GLY A 14 1.14 -15.32 -15.69
N LEU A 15 2.06 -15.79 -14.85
CA LEU A 15 2.08 -15.51 -13.43
C LEU A 15 2.25 -14.02 -13.14
N ALA A 16 3.11 -13.30 -13.86
CA ALA A 16 3.28 -11.86 -13.69
C ALA A 16 1.99 -11.07 -13.96
N LEU A 17 1.26 -11.42 -15.01
CA LEU A 17 -0.03 -10.79 -15.30
C LEU A 17 -1.07 -11.08 -14.22
N PHE A 18 -1.06 -12.29 -13.67
CA PHE A 18 -1.95 -12.67 -12.57
C PHE A 18 -1.53 -12.01 -11.26
N ASP A 19 -0.24 -11.92 -11.00
CA ASP A 19 0.34 -11.26 -9.83
C ASP A 19 0.02 -9.77 -9.80
N LEU A 20 0.15 -9.07 -10.94
CA LEU A 20 -0.35 -7.70 -11.09
C LEU A 20 -1.83 -7.57 -10.69
N TRP A 21 -2.65 -8.57 -11.04
CA TRP A 21 -4.06 -8.56 -10.70
C TRP A 21 -4.30 -8.71 -9.20
N VAL A 22 -3.61 -9.64 -8.57
CA VAL A 22 -3.76 -9.98 -7.15
C VAL A 22 -3.10 -8.91 -6.28
N GLY A 23 -1.91 -8.45 -6.66
CA GLY A 23 -1.14 -7.43 -5.95
C GLY A 23 -1.84 -6.08 -5.90
N VAL A 24 -2.37 -5.60 -7.03
CA VAL A 24 -3.20 -4.38 -7.03
C VAL A 24 -4.42 -4.53 -6.12
N ALA A 25 -5.00 -5.72 -6.03
CA ALA A 25 -6.12 -5.96 -5.14
C ALA A 25 -5.74 -5.81 -3.67
N ASN A 26 -4.50 -6.16 -3.29
CA ASN A 26 -3.97 -5.94 -1.94
C ASN A 26 -3.63 -4.46 -1.71
N ASP A 27 -2.89 -3.86 -2.62
CA ASP A 27 -2.28 -2.56 -2.42
C ASP A 27 -3.20 -1.36 -2.72
N ALA A 28 -4.38 -1.61 -3.32
CA ALA A 28 -5.36 -0.54 -3.58
C ALA A 28 -5.75 0.24 -2.32
N VAL A 29 -5.69 -0.38 -1.17
CA VAL A 29 -5.96 0.27 0.13
C VAL A 29 -5.02 1.43 0.40
N ASN A 30 -3.77 1.37 -0.05
CA ASN A 30 -2.73 2.36 0.22
C ASN A 30 -3.09 3.77 -0.29
N PHE A 31 -3.86 3.86 -1.36
CA PHE A 31 -4.26 5.13 -1.98
C PHE A 31 -5.78 5.38 -1.96
N LEU A 32 -6.60 4.36 -1.68
CA LEU A 32 -8.06 4.49 -1.66
C LEU A 32 -8.65 4.76 -0.27
N ASN A 33 -8.00 4.27 0.81
CA ASN A 33 -8.54 4.27 2.17
C ASN A 33 -9.02 5.65 2.62
N SER A 34 -8.19 6.68 2.44
CA SER A 34 -8.44 8.04 2.92
C SER A 34 -9.58 8.72 2.15
N ALA A 35 -9.62 8.55 0.82
CA ALA A 35 -10.68 9.12 0.00
C ALA A 35 -12.03 8.41 0.22
N ILE A 36 -12.03 7.08 0.35
CA ILE A 36 -13.23 6.28 0.61
C ILE A 36 -13.72 6.52 2.05
N GLY A 37 -12.82 6.46 3.03
CA GLY A 37 -13.16 6.61 4.44
C GLY A 37 -13.69 7.98 4.81
N SER A 38 -13.25 9.04 4.13
CA SER A 38 -13.74 10.42 4.32
C SER A 38 -14.92 10.78 3.41
N ARG A 39 -15.34 9.89 2.50
CA ARG A 39 -16.37 10.17 1.48
C ARG A 39 -16.06 11.44 0.68
N ALA A 40 -14.79 11.66 0.33
CA ALA A 40 -14.33 12.89 -0.35
C ALA A 40 -14.99 13.11 -1.71
N ALA A 41 -15.25 12.03 -2.46
CA ALA A 41 -15.93 12.07 -3.75
C ALA A 41 -16.72 10.77 -4.00
N SER A 42 -17.41 10.70 -5.14
CA SER A 42 -18.03 9.46 -5.58
C SER A 42 -16.96 8.38 -5.79
N ARG A 43 -17.28 7.11 -5.51
CA ARG A 43 -16.35 6.00 -5.69
C ARG A 43 -15.77 5.96 -7.11
N ARG A 44 -16.59 6.25 -8.13
CA ARG A 44 -16.12 6.26 -9.53
C ARG A 44 -15.07 7.35 -9.77
N ALA A 45 -15.26 8.54 -9.20
CA ALA A 45 -14.28 9.63 -9.31
C ALA A 45 -12.97 9.29 -8.61
N ILE A 46 -13.02 8.73 -7.39
CA ILE A 46 -11.84 8.27 -6.64
C ILE A 46 -11.07 7.23 -7.45
N MET A 47 -11.77 6.23 -7.99
CA MET A 47 -11.17 5.18 -8.81
C MET A 47 -10.55 5.70 -10.10
N ALA A 48 -11.19 6.68 -10.77
CA ALA A 48 -10.65 7.28 -11.99
C ALA A 48 -9.36 8.06 -11.73
N ILE A 49 -9.30 8.82 -10.61
CA ILE A 49 -8.10 9.57 -10.21
C ILE A 49 -6.97 8.63 -9.84
N ALA A 50 -7.26 7.58 -9.05
CA ALA A 50 -6.29 6.54 -8.71
C ALA A 50 -5.75 5.83 -9.96
N ALA A 51 -6.63 5.46 -10.90
CA ALA A 51 -6.26 4.84 -12.16
C ALA A 51 -5.35 5.75 -13.01
N GLY A 52 -5.63 7.05 -13.05
CA GLY A 52 -4.76 8.05 -13.70
C GLY A 52 -3.36 8.09 -13.07
N GLY A 53 -3.30 8.11 -11.73
CA GLY A 53 -2.04 8.03 -10.98
C GLY A 53 -1.26 6.75 -11.30
N ILE A 54 -1.92 5.59 -11.26
CA ILE A 54 -1.32 4.28 -11.58
C ILE A 54 -0.78 4.25 -13.02
N ALA A 55 -1.58 4.68 -14.00
CA ALA A 55 -1.16 4.68 -15.41
C ALA A 55 0.08 5.56 -15.61
N PHE A 56 0.11 6.74 -15.01
CA PHE A 56 1.27 7.63 -15.09
C PHE A 56 2.48 7.05 -14.34
N GLY A 57 2.28 6.49 -13.15
CA GLY A 57 3.34 5.84 -12.36
C GLY A 57 3.95 4.63 -13.07
N ALA A 58 3.14 3.81 -13.73
CA ALA A 58 3.63 2.66 -14.51
C ALA A 58 4.55 3.11 -15.65
N LEU A 59 4.18 4.18 -16.37
CA LEU A 59 5.01 4.73 -17.45
C LEU A 59 6.36 5.29 -16.97
N THR A 60 6.43 5.71 -15.72
CA THR A 60 7.62 6.38 -15.13
C THR A 60 8.45 5.47 -14.23
N SER A 61 8.09 4.18 -14.08
CA SER A 61 8.70 3.25 -13.08
C SER A 61 10.05 2.64 -13.48
N SER A 62 10.60 2.95 -14.62
CA SER A 62 11.77 2.26 -15.21
C SER A 62 13.05 2.21 -14.34
N GLY A 63 13.18 3.06 -13.31
CA GLY A 63 14.40 3.18 -12.51
C GLY A 63 14.57 2.15 -11.37
N LEU A 64 13.50 1.51 -10.90
CA LEU A 64 13.54 0.63 -9.72
C LEU A 64 13.69 -0.87 -10.04
N MET A 65 13.68 -1.25 -11.32
CA MET A 65 13.83 -2.64 -11.76
C MET A 65 15.17 -3.28 -11.36
N GLU A 66 16.15 -2.51 -10.94
CA GLU A 66 17.45 -3.01 -10.51
C GLU A 66 17.39 -3.81 -9.20
N VAL A 67 16.48 -3.48 -8.27
CA VAL A 67 16.40 -4.14 -6.95
C VAL A 67 16.04 -5.62 -7.10
N ALA A 68 15.12 -5.96 -7.98
CA ALA A 68 14.73 -7.35 -8.23
C ALA A 68 15.87 -8.20 -8.87
N ARG A 69 16.88 -7.56 -9.43
CA ARG A 69 17.97 -8.25 -10.13
C ARG A 69 19.24 -8.41 -9.31
N LYS A 70 19.66 -7.39 -8.58
CA LYS A 70 20.98 -7.38 -7.93
C LYS A 70 21.01 -6.90 -6.48
N GLY A 71 19.86 -6.61 -5.89
CA GLY A 71 19.82 -6.07 -4.53
C GLY A 71 19.76 -7.13 -3.42
N VAL A 72 19.33 -8.35 -3.74
CA VAL A 72 19.04 -9.40 -2.77
C VAL A 72 20.02 -10.55 -2.82
N PHE A 73 20.32 -11.04 -4.01
CA PHE A 73 21.27 -12.12 -4.24
C PHE A 73 22.26 -11.76 -5.35
N ASP A 74 23.33 -12.53 -5.46
CA ASP A 74 24.35 -12.38 -6.51
C ASP A 74 24.02 -13.31 -7.67
N PRO A 75 23.45 -12.79 -8.80
CA PRO A 75 23.10 -13.64 -9.94
C PRO A 75 24.32 -14.22 -10.68
N ASP A 76 25.51 -13.63 -10.52
CA ASP A 76 26.73 -14.13 -11.16
C ASP A 76 27.19 -15.45 -10.54
N ARG A 77 26.67 -15.83 -9.36
CA ARG A 77 26.86 -17.16 -8.75
C ARG A 77 26.15 -18.29 -9.52
N PHE A 78 25.21 -17.95 -10.38
CA PHE A 78 24.48 -18.89 -11.24
C PHE A 78 25.01 -18.84 -12.70
N THR A 79 26.30 -18.62 -12.84
CA THR A 79 27.01 -18.70 -14.16
C THR A 79 27.86 -19.96 -14.21
N ASP A 80 28.03 -20.47 -15.42
CA ASP A 80 28.94 -21.57 -15.71
C ASP A 80 30.39 -21.12 -15.46
N PRO A 81 31.18 -21.81 -14.63
CA PRO A 81 32.55 -21.39 -14.29
C PRO A 81 33.51 -21.34 -15.48
N GLU A 82 33.27 -22.17 -16.52
CA GLU A 82 34.18 -22.31 -17.69
C GLU A 82 33.83 -21.28 -18.76
N THR A 83 32.55 -21.06 -19.01
CA THR A 83 32.07 -20.18 -20.08
C THR A 83 31.68 -18.80 -19.64
N GLY A 84 31.45 -18.60 -18.33
CA GLY A 84 30.86 -17.36 -17.76
C GLY A 84 29.42 -17.09 -18.20
N ALA A 85 28.80 -18.07 -18.89
CA ALA A 85 27.43 -17.94 -19.36
C ALA A 85 26.44 -18.20 -18.22
N VAL A 86 25.33 -17.48 -18.23
CA VAL A 86 24.25 -17.66 -17.25
C VAL A 86 23.65 -19.06 -17.40
N VAL A 87 23.55 -19.80 -16.27
CA VAL A 87 22.82 -21.08 -16.25
C VAL A 87 21.33 -20.76 -16.23
N VAL A 88 20.74 -20.69 -17.44
CA VAL A 88 19.37 -20.22 -17.69
C VAL A 88 18.35 -20.94 -16.82
N LEU A 89 18.49 -22.27 -16.64
CA LEU A 89 17.54 -23.03 -15.82
C LEU A 89 17.60 -22.62 -14.34
N SER A 90 18.77 -22.32 -13.79
CA SER A 90 18.93 -21.88 -12.40
C SER A 90 18.26 -20.51 -12.17
N ILE A 91 18.50 -19.56 -13.04
CA ILE A 91 17.89 -18.23 -12.97
C ILE A 91 16.36 -18.30 -13.18
N LEU A 92 15.93 -19.12 -14.16
CA LEU A 92 14.49 -19.35 -14.38
C LEU A 92 13.85 -19.99 -13.14
N ALA A 93 14.52 -20.94 -12.48
CA ALA A 93 14.02 -21.58 -11.27
C ALA A 93 13.89 -20.59 -10.09
N VAL A 94 14.84 -19.66 -9.91
CA VAL A 94 14.72 -18.59 -8.92
C VAL A 94 13.48 -17.76 -9.20
N TYR A 95 13.38 -17.17 -10.36
CA TYR A 95 12.31 -16.19 -10.64
C TYR A 95 10.93 -16.83 -10.80
N LEU A 96 10.83 -18.03 -11.39
CA LEU A 96 9.55 -18.74 -11.47
C LEU A 96 9.09 -19.22 -10.09
N GLY A 97 10.02 -19.65 -9.23
CA GLY A 97 9.74 -20.01 -7.84
C GLY A 97 9.22 -18.83 -7.04
N VAL A 98 9.81 -17.64 -7.23
CA VAL A 98 9.35 -16.37 -6.65
C VAL A 98 7.93 -16.06 -7.10
N MET A 99 7.68 -15.97 -8.40
CA MET A 99 6.36 -15.61 -8.92
C MET A 99 5.25 -16.60 -8.52
N ALA A 100 5.59 -17.90 -8.45
CA ALA A 100 4.66 -18.94 -8.01
C ALA A 100 4.29 -18.78 -6.54
N ALA A 101 5.23 -18.42 -5.69
CA ALA A 101 5.00 -18.20 -4.26
C ALA A 101 4.22 -16.91 -4.01
N ASP A 102 4.59 -15.79 -4.66
CA ASP A 102 3.98 -14.48 -4.47
C ASP A 102 2.50 -14.47 -4.83
N VAL A 103 2.15 -15.03 -5.99
CA VAL A 103 0.75 -15.18 -6.42
C VAL A 103 -0.10 -15.89 -5.37
N LEU A 104 0.40 -16.99 -4.79
CA LEU A 104 -0.33 -17.76 -3.77
C LEU A 104 -0.44 -16.99 -2.46
N LEU A 105 0.64 -16.34 -2.05
CA LEU A 105 0.70 -15.59 -0.80
C LEU A 105 -0.22 -14.37 -0.84
N LEU A 106 -0.14 -13.56 -1.87
CA LEU A 106 -0.99 -12.38 -2.03
C LEU A 106 -2.47 -12.75 -2.15
N ASP A 107 -2.81 -13.82 -2.87
CA ASP A 107 -4.19 -14.27 -2.96
C ASP A 107 -4.73 -14.76 -1.61
N LEU A 108 -3.89 -15.40 -0.80
CA LEU A 108 -4.21 -15.81 0.57
C LEU A 108 -4.53 -14.59 1.45
N PHE A 109 -3.65 -13.58 1.48
CA PHE A 109 -3.88 -12.36 2.28
C PHE A 109 -5.12 -11.60 1.82
N ASN A 110 -5.34 -11.49 0.51
CA ASN A 110 -6.54 -10.88 -0.05
C ASN A 110 -7.82 -11.61 0.34
N THR A 111 -7.76 -12.92 0.44
CA THR A 111 -8.88 -13.76 0.86
C THR A 111 -9.31 -13.45 2.29
N PHE A 112 -8.32 -13.27 3.18
CA PHE A 112 -8.58 -12.84 4.57
C PHE A 112 -8.85 -11.34 4.71
N GLY A 113 -8.68 -10.54 3.65
CA GLY A 113 -8.84 -9.09 3.67
C GLY A 113 -7.79 -8.39 4.53
N LEU A 114 -6.57 -8.94 4.56
CA LEU A 114 -5.45 -8.38 5.31
C LEU A 114 -4.47 -7.68 4.35
N PRO A 115 -4.12 -6.41 4.61
CA PRO A 115 -3.07 -5.74 3.84
C PRO A 115 -1.72 -6.36 4.16
N THR A 116 -0.90 -6.61 3.13
CA THR A 116 0.48 -7.06 3.28
C THR A 116 1.43 -6.24 2.41
N SER A 117 2.73 -6.43 2.57
CA SER A 117 3.74 -5.70 1.80
C SER A 117 4.29 -6.57 0.68
N THR A 118 4.00 -6.19 -0.55
CA THR A 118 4.58 -6.82 -1.74
C THR A 118 6.10 -6.67 -1.79
N THR A 119 6.66 -5.57 -1.25
CA THR A 119 8.11 -5.38 -1.14
C THR A 119 8.75 -6.38 -0.17
N VAL A 120 8.14 -6.65 1.00
CA VAL A 120 8.64 -7.67 1.94
C VAL A 120 8.51 -9.06 1.35
N SER A 121 7.39 -9.34 0.66
CA SER A 121 7.14 -10.61 -0.02
C SER A 121 8.26 -10.92 -1.01
N ILE A 122 8.42 -10.06 -2.03
CA ILE A 122 9.38 -10.29 -3.12
C ILE A 122 10.82 -10.42 -2.65
N ILE A 123 11.25 -9.62 -1.65
CA ILE A 123 12.61 -9.69 -1.12
C ILE A 123 12.84 -11.03 -0.40
N SER A 124 11.85 -11.44 0.42
CA SER A 124 11.92 -12.72 1.14
C SER A 124 11.90 -13.91 0.18
N GLU A 125 11.10 -13.84 -0.86
CA GLU A 125 11.00 -14.86 -1.91
C GLU A 125 12.29 -14.99 -2.70
N LEU A 126 12.91 -13.87 -3.09
CA LEU A 126 14.20 -13.87 -3.74
C LEU A 126 15.28 -14.52 -2.86
N VAL A 127 15.27 -14.24 -1.55
CA VAL A 127 16.15 -14.91 -0.56
C VAL A 127 15.88 -16.40 -0.55
N GLY A 128 14.63 -16.82 -0.37
CA GLY A 128 14.26 -18.24 -0.28
C GLY A 128 14.59 -19.02 -1.56
N ALA A 129 14.18 -18.50 -2.71
CA ALA A 129 14.38 -19.15 -4.00
C ALA A 129 15.87 -19.25 -4.37
N SER A 130 16.65 -18.19 -4.17
CA SER A 130 18.08 -18.21 -4.48
C SER A 130 18.87 -19.16 -3.57
N ILE A 131 18.53 -19.23 -2.27
CA ILE A 131 19.11 -20.24 -1.37
C ILE A 131 18.76 -21.66 -1.84
N ALA A 132 17.51 -21.91 -2.24
CA ALA A 132 17.08 -23.22 -2.72
C ALA A 132 17.87 -23.65 -3.96
N VAL A 133 17.96 -22.77 -4.96
CA VAL A 133 18.71 -23.08 -6.18
C VAL A 133 20.19 -23.31 -5.87
N ALA A 134 20.83 -22.44 -5.08
CA ALA A 134 22.23 -22.61 -4.69
C ALA A 134 22.45 -23.91 -3.90
N LEU A 135 21.56 -24.30 -3.01
CA LEU A 135 21.65 -25.54 -2.22
C LEU A 135 21.67 -26.79 -3.11
N TRP A 136 20.88 -26.80 -4.17
CA TRP A 136 20.74 -27.95 -5.05
C TRP A 136 21.70 -27.96 -6.25
N THR A 137 22.29 -26.81 -6.61
CA THR A 137 23.18 -26.69 -7.78
C THR A 137 24.65 -26.50 -7.42
N THR A 138 24.96 -26.05 -6.20
CA THR A 138 26.34 -25.74 -5.78
C THR A 138 26.83 -26.75 -4.74
N PRO A 139 28.02 -27.33 -4.89
CA PRO A 139 28.62 -28.17 -3.87
C PRO A 139 28.88 -27.39 -2.58
N GLY A 140 28.76 -28.05 -1.40
CA GLY A 140 29.09 -27.43 -0.10
C GLY A 140 27.91 -27.24 0.85
N GLY A 141 26.71 -27.64 0.44
CA GLY A 141 25.52 -27.66 1.29
C GLY A 141 25.03 -26.26 1.70
N LEU A 142 24.24 -26.19 2.78
CA LEU A 142 23.55 -24.98 3.22
C LEU A 142 24.51 -23.80 3.50
N GLY A 143 25.69 -24.08 4.10
CA GLY A 143 26.67 -23.03 4.42
C GLY A 143 27.13 -22.27 3.17
N GLN A 144 27.41 -23.01 2.09
CA GLN A 144 27.79 -22.41 0.80
C GLN A 144 26.58 -21.73 0.11
N ALA A 145 25.39 -22.33 0.19
CA ALA A 145 24.18 -21.75 -0.38
C ALA A 145 23.82 -20.39 0.21
N LEU A 146 24.06 -20.20 1.51
CA LEU A 146 23.81 -18.92 2.17
C LEU A 146 24.72 -17.78 1.68
N THR A 147 25.88 -18.08 1.09
CA THR A 147 26.81 -17.07 0.56
C THR A 147 26.32 -16.37 -0.71
N VAL A 148 25.26 -16.87 -1.35
CA VAL A 148 24.65 -16.24 -2.51
C VAL A 148 23.90 -14.96 -2.13
N ILE A 149 23.50 -14.83 -0.86
CA ILE A 149 22.71 -13.71 -0.37
C ILE A 149 23.59 -12.50 -0.08
N GLN A 150 23.18 -11.36 -0.56
CA GLN A 150 23.78 -10.06 -0.23
C GLN A 150 23.24 -9.58 1.13
N THR A 151 23.76 -10.13 2.21
CA THR A 151 23.25 -9.93 3.58
C THR A 151 23.21 -8.48 4.02
N GLY A 152 24.21 -7.66 3.64
CA GLY A 152 24.23 -6.22 3.95
C GLY A 152 23.03 -5.47 3.37
N PRO A 153 22.83 -5.46 2.04
CA PRO A 153 21.66 -4.87 1.41
C PRO A 153 20.34 -5.42 1.94
N VAL A 154 20.20 -6.74 2.08
CA VAL A 154 18.96 -7.36 2.58
C VAL A 154 18.63 -6.88 4.00
N LEU A 155 19.59 -6.88 4.91
CA LEU A 155 19.40 -6.39 6.27
C LEU A 155 19.08 -4.89 6.29
N GLY A 156 19.74 -4.10 5.44
CA GLY A 156 19.47 -2.68 5.26
C GLY A 156 18.02 -2.41 4.81
N ILE A 157 17.53 -3.20 3.87
CA ILE A 157 16.13 -3.12 3.36
C ILE A 157 15.14 -3.41 4.50
N TYR A 158 15.28 -4.55 5.20
CA TYR A 158 14.38 -4.89 6.30
C TYR A 158 14.41 -3.85 7.43
N THR A 159 15.60 -3.39 7.80
CA THR A 159 15.75 -2.35 8.82
C THR A 159 15.05 -1.06 8.39
N GLY A 160 15.22 -0.63 7.14
CA GLY A 160 14.54 0.54 6.59
C GLY A 160 13.01 0.39 6.61
N ILE A 161 12.49 -0.76 6.18
CA ILE A 161 11.06 -1.05 6.16
C ILE A 161 10.48 -1.01 7.58
N PHE A 162 11.07 -1.71 8.56
CA PHE A 162 10.55 -1.74 9.92
C PHE A 162 10.71 -0.40 10.65
N LEU A 163 11.80 0.33 10.41
CA LEU A 163 11.96 1.68 10.94
C LEU A 163 10.90 2.63 10.39
N SER A 164 10.54 2.51 9.12
CA SER A 164 9.51 3.33 8.48
C SER A 164 8.12 3.15 9.13
N VAL A 165 7.81 1.97 9.67
CA VAL A 165 6.58 1.69 10.44
C VAL A 165 6.48 2.61 11.65
N LEU A 166 7.55 2.68 12.46
CA LEU A 166 7.59 3.52 13.65
C LEU A 166 7.54 5.01 13.29
N VAL A 167 8.33 5.41 12.29
CA VAL A 167 8.39 6.81 11.82
C VAL A 167 7.04 7.24 11.26
N ALA A 168 6.37 6.42 10.47
CA ALA A 168 5.06 6.75 9.89
C ALA A 168 4.00 6.93 10.98
N PHE A 169 3.94 6.00 11.94
CA PHE A 169 2.99 6.06 13.05
C PHE A 169 3.20 7.31 13.91
N THR A 170 4.43 7.52 14.38
CA THR A 170 4.75 8.61 15.30
C THR A 170 4.62 9.99 14.64
N SER A 171 5.10 10.13 13.40
CA SER A 171 4.98 11.38 12.64
C SER A 171 3.51 11.73 12.37
N ALA A 172 2.71 10.77 11.91
CA ALA A 172 1.30 11.01 11.64
C ALA A 172 0.51 11.31 12.93
N ALA A 173 0.81 10.64 14.05
CA ALA A 173 0.20 10.94 15.33
C ALA A 173 0.52 12.36 15.80
N LEU A 174 1.79 12.77 15.72
CA LEU A 174 2.23 14.11 16.11
C LEU A 174 1.62 15.19 15.21
N ILE A 175 1.70 15.01 13.88
CA ILE A 175 1.18 15.98 12.91
C ILE A 175 -0.33 16.12 13.09
N MET A 176 -1.07 15.02 13.23
CA MET A 176 -2.51 15.07 13.42
C MET A 176 -2.89 15.75 14.74
N PHE A 177 -2.18 15.46 15.83
CA PHE A 177 -2.39 16.13 17.12
C PHE A 177 -2.17 17.65 16.99
N LEU A 178 -1.07 18.08 16.33
CA LEU A 178 -0.81 19.49 16.09
C LEU A 178 -1.90 20.12 15.21
N VAL A 179 -2.28 19.44 14.14
CA VAL A 179 -3.37 19.91 13.27
C VAL A 179 -4.66 20.10 14.06
N ARG A 180 -5.04 19.17 14.96
CA ARG A 180 -6.22 19.35 15.84
C ARG A 180 -6.07 20.46 16.85
N LEU A 181 -4.87 20.65 17.35
CA LEU A 181 -4.61 21.77 18.27
C LEU A 181 -4.89 23.13 17.61
N PHE A 182 -4.66 23.26 16.30
CA PHE A 182 -4.90 24.49 15.55
C PHE A 182 -6.32 24.55 14.94
N PHE A 183 -6.77 23.49 14.27
CA PHE A 183 -8.05 23.47 13.55
C PHE A 183 -9.24 23.07 14.41
N THR A 184 -9.03 22.36 15.53
CA THR A 184 -10.10 21.76 16.33
C THR A 184 -10.98 20.80 15.52
N HIS A 185 -12.10 20.34 16.09
CA HIS A 185 -13.11 19.57 15.34
C HIS A 185 -14.13 20.47 14.61
N ASP A 186 -14.15 21.78 14.92
CA ASP A 186 -14.94 22.79 14.21
C ASP A 186 -14.11 23.40 13.07
N VAL A 187 -13.87 22.59 12.05
CA VAL A 187 -13.09 22.99 10.86
C VAL A 187 -13.71 24.20 10.15
N PRO A 188 -15.05 24.29 9.94
CA PRO A 188 -15.67 25.45 9.31
C PRO A 188 -15.29 26.78 9.95
N ARG A 189 -15.17 26.81 11.28
CA ARG A 189 -14.85 28.03 12.04
C ARG A 189 -13.37 28.39 12.02
N THR A 190 -12.50 27.39 11.98
CA THR A 190 -11.04 27.60 12.08
C THR A 190 -10.35 27.72 10.73
N PHE A 191 -10.83 27.02 9.71
CA PHE A 191 -10.25 27.00 8.37
C PHE A 191 -10.10 28.39 7.72
N PRO A 192 -11.06 29.32 7.83
CA PRO A 192 -10.92 30.66 7.23
C PRO A 192 -9.71 31.45 7.72
N ARG A 193 -9.18 31.11 8.90
CA ARG A 193 -8.03 31.83 9.51
C ARG A 193 -6.68 31.22 9.14
N ILE A 194 -6.59 29.89 9.16
CA ILE A 194 -5.31 29.18 9.07
C ILE A 194 -5.29 28.09 7.97
N GLY A 195 -6.42 27.86 7.30
CA GLY A 195 -6.57 26.81 6.27
C GLY A 195 -5.60 26.98 5.12
N TRP A 196 -5.21 28.21 4.79
CA TRP A 196 -4.24 28.50 3.73
C TRP A 196 -2.86 27.88 4.01
N ILE A 197 -2.43 27.84 5.29
CA ILE A 197 -1.16 27.23 5.68
C ILE A 197 -1.23 25.71 5.42
N TRP A 198 -2.31 25.08 5.89
CA TRP A 198 -2.48 23.63 5.70
C TRP A 198 -2.63 23.26 4.23
N THR A 199 -3.37 24.06 3.46
CA THR A 199 -3.50 23.89 2.01
C THR A 199 -2.13 23.97 1.35
N GLY A 200 -1.36 25.02 1.65
CA GLY A 200 -0.01 25.19 1.12
C GLY A 200 0.91 24.03 1.45
N LEU A 201 0.96 23.61 2.71
CA LEU A 201 1.80 22.49 3.17
C LEU A 201 1.41 21.15 2.51
N SER A 202 0.11 20.84 2.47
CA SER A 202 -0.38 19.59 1.88
C SER A 202 -0.11 19.52 0.39
N PHE A 203 -0.44 20.59 -0.36
CA PHE A 203 -0.14 20.65 -1.79
C PHE A 203 1.37 20.61 -2.06
N ALA A 204 2.16 21.33 -1.28
CA ALA A 204 3.61 21.32 -1.44
C ALA A 204 4.19 19.91 -1.25
N ALA A 205 3.73 19.17 -0.23
CA ALA A 205 4.15 17.80 0.02
C ALA A 205 3.75 16.87 -1.16
N LEU A 206 2.50 16.96 -1.62
CA LEU A 206 1.97 16.11 -2.69
C LEU A 206 2.58 16.44 -4.06
N ILE A 207 2.73 17.73 -4.39
CA ILE A 207 3.33 18.18 -5.65
C ILE A 207 4.83 17.84 -5.67
N TYR A 208 5.55 18.10 -4.58
CA TYR A 208 6.97 17.71 -4.47
C TYR A 208 7.13 16.21 -4.70
N PHE A 209 6.24 15.40 -4.11
CA PHE A 209 6.24 13.97 -4.34
C PHE A 209 6.05 13.61 -5.82
N VAL A 210 5.04 14.18 -6.50
CA VAL A 210 4.78 13.92 -7.92
C VAL A 210 5.95 14.36 -8.80
N LEU A 211 6.51 15.54 -8.54
CA LEU A 211 7.64 16.06 -9.30
C LEU A 211 8.89 15.22 -9.07
N PHE A 212 9.27 15.02 -7.81
CA PHE A 212 10.51 14.32 -7.46
C PHE A 212 10.47 12.85 -7.86
N LYS A 213 9.35 12.15 -7.54
CA LYS A 213 9.23 10.71 -7.81
C LYS A 213 8.76 10.41 -9.22
N GLY A 214 7.77 11.18 -9.70
CA GLY A 214 7.10 10.86 -10.95
C GLY A 214 7.81 11.41 -12.19
N LEU A 215 8.55 12.49 -12.09
CA LEU A 215 9.03 13.21 -13.27
C LEU A 215 10.56 13.31 -13.39
N THR A 216 11.32 13.46 -12.28
CA THR A 216 12.78 13.69 -12.37
C THR A 216 13.55 12.54 -13.00
N ASN A 217 13.06 11.31 -12.87
CA ASN A 217 13.70 10.12 -13.45
C ASN A 217 13.17 9.78 -14.85
N THR A 218 12.40 10.66 -15.47
CA THR A 218 11.81 10.46 -16.80
C THR A 218 12.44 11.39 -17.82
N ARG A 219 12.24 11.07 -19.09
CA ARG A 219 12.61 11.97 -20.20
C ARG A 219 11.53 13.04 -20.48
N LEU A 220 10.51 13.16 -19.61
CA LEU A 220 9.43 14.13 -19.76
C LEU A 220 9.82 15.54 -19.35
N LEU A 221 10.81 15.67 -18.46
CA LEU A 221 11.37 16.97 -18.07
C LEU A 221 12.70 17.25 -18.80
N PRO A 222 12.97 18.51 -19.16
CA PRO A 222 14.30 18.92 -19.56
C PRO A 222 15.32 18.59 -18.46
N PRO A 223 16.54 18.14 -18.79
CA PRO A 223 17.56 17.76 -17.81
C PRO A 223 17.82 18.84 -16.76
N GLU A 224 17.84 20.10 -17.17
CA GLU A 224 18.10 21.26 -16.29
C GLU A 224 16.98 21.41 -15.24
N VAL A 225 15.72 21.14 -15.62
CA VAL A 225 14.58 21.20 -14.69
C VAL A 225 14.62 20.03 -13.70
N ALA A 226 14.95 18.82 -14.17
CA ALA A 226 15.10 17.65 -13.32
C ALA A 226 16.24 17.84 -12.30
N GLU A 227 17.38 18.41 -12.74
CA GLU A 227 18.51 18.77 -11.89
C GLU A 227 18.13 19.85 -10.88
N PHE A 228 17.43 20.93 -11.31
CA PHE A 228 16.95 21.97 -10.41
C PHE A 228 16.05 21.41 -9.31
N ILE A 229 15.08 20.54 -9.65
CA ILE A 229 14.18 19.91 -8.67
C ILE A 229 14.98 19.08 -7.66
N SER A 230 15.95 18.31 -8.12
CA SER A 230 16.75 17.43 -7.28
C SER A 230 17.73 18.20 -6.38
N ALA A 231 18.34 19.27 -6.91
CA ALA A 231 19.32 20.08 -6.20
C ALA A 231 18.69 21.10 -5.23
N ASN A 232 17.42 21.48 -5.44
CA ASN A 232 16.79 22.56 -4.68
C ASN A 232 15.44 22.18 -4.05
N PRO A 233 15.36 21.13 -3.22
CA PRO A 233 14.08 20.66 -2.67
C PRO A 233 13.31 21.75 -1.89
N ALA A 234 14.00 22.57 -1.11
CA ALA A 234 13.36 23.64 -0.35
C ALA A 234 12.73 24.72 -1.25
N LYS A 235 13.37 25.06 -2.37
CA LYS A 235 12.80 26.01 -3.33
C LYS A 235 11.58 25.43 -4.04
N VAL A 236 11.62 24.15 -4.41
CA VAL A 236 10.48 23.45 -5.04
C VAL A 236 9.28 23.42 -4.09
N VAL A 237 9.51 23.08 -2.82
CA VAL A 237 8.49 23.12 -1.78
C VAL A 237 7.90 24.52 -1.62
N ALA A 238 8.74 25.58 -1.58
CA ALA A 238 8.26 26.96 -1.48
C ALA A 238 7.46 27.41 -2.71
N LEU A 239 7.92 27.04 -3.93
CA LEU A 239 7.23 27.33 -5.18
C LEU A 239 5.87 26.62 -5.28
N ALA A 240 5.72 25.44 -4.69
CA ALA A 240 4.44 24.73 -4.61
C ALA A 240 3.54 25.29 -3.49
N PHE A 241 4.13 25.67 -2.35
CA PHE A 241 3.42 26.19 -1.18
C PHE A 241 2.71 27.51 -1.46
N LEU A 242 3.40 28.47 -2.07
CA LEU A 242 2.89 29.84 -2.22
C LEU A 242 1.60 29.90 -3.07
N PRO A 243 1.51 29.33 -4.30
CA PRO A 243 0.28 29.37 -5.07
C PRO A 243 -0.83 28.54 -4.42
N ALA A 244 -0.51 27.39 -3.82
CA ALA A 244 -1.49 26.56 -3.13
C ALA A 244 -2.04 27.24 -1.87
N GLY A 245 -1.17 27.91 -1.09
CA GLY A 245 -1.58 28.73 0.04
C GLY A 245 -2.49 29.88 -0.39
N LEU A 246 -2.17 30.55 -1.50
CA LEU A 246 -3.03 31.59 -2.07
C LEU A 246 -4.39 31.04 -2.48
N VAL A 247 -4.47 29.86 -3.12
CA VAL A 247 -5.75 29.20 -3.42
C VAL A 247 -6.52 28.91 -2.12
N GLY A 248 -5.85 28.38 -1.09
CA GLY A 248 -6.46 28.17 0.23
C GLY A 248 -6.97 29.44 0.89
N LEU A 249 -6.29 30.57 0.69
CA LEU A 249 -6.72 31.87 1.18
C LEU A 249 -7.94 32.42 0.41
N LEU A 250 -7.94 32.30 -0.91
CA LEU A 250 -9.05 32.73 -1.76
C LEU A 250 -10.30 31.86 -1.53
N MET A 251 -10.12 30.57 -1.28
CA MET A 251 -11.19 29.60 -1.01
C MET A 251 -11.43 29.35 0.49
N ARG A 252 -11.04 30.29 1.35
CA ARG A 252 -11.07 30.12 2.83
C ARG A 252 -12.42 29.73 3.42
N HIS A 253 -13.52 30.08 2.77
CA HIS A 253 -14.90 29.72 3.17
C HIS A 253 -15.39 28.41 2.53
N GLU A 254 -14.64 27.83 1.60
CA GLU A 254 -14.95 26.62 0.86
C GLU A 254 -14.09 25.43 1.33
N HIS A 255 -13.91 25.31 2.67
CA HIS A 255 -13.02 24.34 3.30
C HIS A 255 -13.23 22.92 2.81
N GLU A 256 -14.50 22.49 2.60
CA GLU A 256 -14.78 21.14 2.07
C GLU A 256 -14.22 20.93 0.68
N LYS A 257 -14.37 21.89 -0.24
CA LYS A 257 -13.87 21.78 -1.61
C LYS A 257 -12.35 21.69 -1.63
N VAL A 258 -11.68 22.53 -0.80
CA VAL A 258 -10.22 22.53 -0.70
C VAL A 258 -9.71 21.22 -0.13
N LEU A 259 -10.29 20.72 0.98
CA LEU A 259 -9.86 19.46 1.59
C LEU A 259 -10.14 18.27 0.66
N LYS A 260 -11.29 18.24 -0.02
CA LYS A 260 -11.60 17.21 -1.02
C LYS A 260 -10.60 17.23 -2.18
N LEU A 261 -10.18 18.42 -2.65
CA LEU A 261 -9.16 18.55 -3.70
C LEU A 261 -7.81 17.99 -3.24
N ILE A 262 -7.37 18.30 -2.01
CA ILE A 262 -6.14 17.74 -1.43
C ILE A 262 -6.23 16.20 -1.39
N ILE A 263 -7.36 15.65 -0.93
CA ILE A 263 -7.56 14.20 -0.85
C ILE A 263 -7.49 13.55 -2.23
N LEU A 264 -8.12 14.13 -3.24
CA LEU A 264 -8.11 13.60 -4.60
C LEU A 264 -6.72 13.68 -5.23
N LEU A 265 -6.01 14.79 -5.04
CA LEU A 265 -4.61 14.91 -5.46
C LEU A 265 -3.73 13.87 -4.73
N GLY A 266 -3.90 13.71 -3.43
CA GLY A 266 -3.18 12.72 -2.63
C GLY A 266 -3.45 11.28 -3.09
N THR A 267 -4.71 10.97 -3.42
CA THR A 267 -5.09 9.67 -3.99
C THR A 267 -4.38 9.38 -5.31
N GLY A 268 -4.36 10.36 -6.23
CA GLY A 268 -3.63 10.25 -7.50
C GLY A 268 -2.12 10.14 -7.30
N SER A 269 -1.56 10.95 -6.38
CA SER A 269 -0.14 10.92 -6.03
C SER A 269 0.29 9.58 -5.45
N LEU A 270 -0.47 9.01 -4.50
CA LEU A 270 -0.17 7.70 -3.95
C LEU A 270 -0.42 6.56 -4.94
N GLY A 271 -1.40 6.69 -5.84
CA GLY A 271 -1.56 5.76 -6.96
C GLY A 271 -0.34 5.75 -7.90
N LEU A 272 0.23 6.93 -8.18
CA LEU A 272 1.50 7.07 -8.90
C LEU A 272 2.66 6.44 -8.12
N ALA A 273 2.73 6.70 -6.81
CA ALA A 273 3.73 6.11 -5.93
C ALA A 273 3.71 4.60 -5.96
N PHE A 274 2.52 4.03 -5.81
CA PHE A 274 2.29 2.60 -5.85
C PHE A 274 2.81 2.01 -7.16
N ALA A 275 2.33 2.49 -8.30
CA ALA A 275 2.80 1.99 -9.59
C ALA A 275 4.29 2.23 -9.81
N GLY A 276 4.83 3.37 -9.38
CA GLY A 276 6.25 3.69 -9.51
C GLY A 276 7.18 2.83 -8.63
N ASN A 277 6.72 2.37 -7.46
CA ASN A 277 7.51 1.57 -6.52
C ASN A 277 7.24 0.07 -6.64
N ASP A 278 5.96 -0.31 -6.73
CA ASP A 278 5.55 -1.70 -6.51
C ASP A 278 5.37 -2.47 -7.82
N LEU A 279 5.34 -1.80 -8.98
CA LEU A 279 5.33 -2.47 -10.29
C LEU A 279 6.53 -3.41 -10.47
N VAL A 280 7.70 -3.03 -9.95
CA VAL A 280 8.91 -3.85 -9.99
C VAL A 280 8.74 -5.16 -9.23
N ASN A 281 7.95 -5.19 -8.18
CA ASN A 281 7.69 -6.38 -7.38
C ASN A 281 6.93 -7.42 -8.22
N PHE A 282 5.98 -6.97 -9.03
CA PHE A 282 5.11 -7.85 -9.83
C PHE A 282 5.73 -8.33 -11.14
N ILE A 283 6.44 -7.47 -11.86
CA ILE A 283 6.98 -7.83 -13.17
C ILE A 283 8.51 -7.96 -13.22
N GLY A 284 9.20 -7.48 -12.20
CA GLY A 284 10.67 -7.49 -12.16
C GLY A 284 11.28 -8.87 -12.32
N PRO A 285 10.88 -9.89 -11.57
CA PRO A 285 11.37 -11.26 -11.73
C PRO A 285 11.11 -11.82 -13.12
N SER A 286 9.91 -11.58 -13.67
CA SER A 286 9.53 -12.07 -15.00
C SER A 286 10.32 -11.39 -16.12
N VAL A 287 10.56 -10.08 -16.00
CA VAL A 287 11.41 -9.33 -16.95
C VAL A 287 12.86 -9.79 -16.85
N ALA A 288 13.37 -10.01 -15.64
CA ALA A 288 14.73 -10.51 -15.42
C ALA A 288 14.92 -11.92 -16.00
N ALA A 289 13.96 -12.82 -15.78
CA ALA A 289 13.97 -14.16 -16.38
C ALA A 289 13.91 -14.11 -17.90
N ALA A 290 13.01 -13.29 -18.47
CA ALA A 290 12.90 -13.15 -19.92
C ALA A 290 14.21 -12.61 -20.55
N GLN A 291 14.84 -11.64 -19.90
CA GLN A 291 16.13 -11.12 -20.37
C GLN A 291 17.24 -12.16 -20.29
N ALA A 292 17.29 -12.97 -19.21
CA ALA A 292 18.28 -14.04 -19.08
C ALA A 292 18.14 -15.13 -20.16
N VAL A 293 16.92 -15.37 -20.63
CA VAL A 293 16.63 -16.39 -21.67
C VAL A 293 16.82 -15.85 -23.09
N LEU A 294 16.37 -14.61 -23.34
CA LEU A 294 16.22 -14.07 -24.70
C LEU A 294 17.42 -13.24 -25.18
N VAL A 295 18.28 -12.80 -24.27
CA VAL A 295 19.41 -11.93 -24.61
C VAL A 295 20.71 -12.66 -24.33
N GLU A 296 21.37 -13.09 -25.40
CA GLU A 296 22.69 -13.76 -25.32
C GLU A 296 23.74 -12.87 -24.65
N GLY A 297 24.53 -13.44 -23.75
CA GLY A 297 25.64 -12.75 -23.08
C GLY A 297 25.20 -11.67 -22.09
N ILE A 298 23.93 -11.61 -21.70
CA ILE A 298 23.45 -10.65 -20.71
C ILE A 298 24.09 -10.91 -19.34
N ARG A 299 24.62 -9.85 -18.73
CA ARG A 299 24.99 -9.87 -17.33
C ARG A 299 23.82 -9.33 -16.51
N LEU A 300 23.21 -10.17 -15.69
CA LEU A 300 22.08 -9.77 -14.84
C LEU A 300 22.50 -8.76 -13.74
N SER A 301 23.80 -8.68 -13.46
CA SER A 301 24.38 -7.62 -12.62
C SER A 301 24.47 -6.26 -13.32
N GLY A 302 24.26 -6.18 -14.64
CA GLY A 302 24.21 -4.94 -15.42
C GLY A 302 22.89 -4.18 -15.32
N SER A 303 22.86 -2.91 -15.73
CA SER A 303 21.63 -2.13 -15.88
C SER A 303 21.00 -2.45 -17.25
N VAL A 304 19.85 -3.11 -17.25
CA VAL A 304 19.09 -3.40 -18.48
C VAL A 304 17.74 -2.70 -18.40
N PRO A 305 17.40 -1.82 -19.34
CA PRO A 305 16.16 -1.08 -19.31
C PRO A 305 14.95 -2.01 -19.52
N THR A 306 13.88 -1.78 -18.78
CA THR A 306 12.63 -2.49 -18.98
C THR A 306 11.94 -2.00 -20.25
N PRO A 307 11.44 -2.88 -21.10
CA PRO A 307 10.74 -2.48 -22.32
C PRO A 307 9.49 -1.66 -22.00
N THR A 308 9.31 -0.52 -22.66
CA THR A 308 8.16 0.39 -22.42
C THR A 308 6.82 -0.28 -22.66
N TRP A 309 6.72 -1.21 -23.61
CA TRP A 309 5.49 -1.96 -23.86
C TRP A 309 5.09 -2.84 -22.67
N ALA A 310 6.06 -3.40 -21.92
CA ALA A 310 5.78 -4.20 -20.73
C ALA A 310 5.21 -3.32 -19.59
N LEU A 311 5.75 -2.12 -19.43
CA LEU A 311 5.23 -1.14 -18.48
C LEU A 311 3.79 -0.68 -18.83
N LEU A 312 3.53 -0.45 -20.12
CA LEU A 312 2.19 -0.12 -20.61
C LEU A 312 1.19 -1.24 -20.34
N LEU A 313 1.54 -2.48 -20.70
CA LEU A 313 0.70 -3.66 -20.47
C LEU A 313 0.43 -3.83 -18.98
N ALA A 314 1.44 -3.72 -18.15
CA ALA A 314 1.31 -3.80 -16.70
C ALA A 314 0.39 -2.70 -16.15
N GLY A 315 0.54 -1.46 -16.59
CA GLY A 315 -0.33 -0.35 -16.22
C GLY A 315 -1.81 -0.61 -16.58
N VAL A 316 -2.07 -1.16 -17.77
CA VAL A 316 -3.43 -1.55 -18.20
C VAL A 316 -4.01 -2.63 -17.29
N VAL A 317 -3.24 -3.68 -16.97
CA VAL A 317 -3.68 -4.76 -16.07
C VAL A 317 -3.96 -4.22 -14.66
N MET A 318 -3.08 -3.35 -14.13
CA MET A 318 -3.25 -2.72 -12.83
C MET A 318 -4.55 -1.90 -12.76
N VAL A 319 -4.82 -1.07 -13.76
CA VAL A 319 -6.06 -0.29 -13.83
C VAL A 319 -7.28 -1.21 -13.95
N ALA A 320 -7.21 -2.25 -14.77
CA ALA A 320 -8.31 -3.20 -14.92
C ALA A 320 -8.60 -3.95 -13.61
N SER A 321 -7.56 -4.38 -12.88
CA SER A 321 -7.67 -5.00 -11.56
C SER A 321 -8.32 -4.05 -10.55
N LEU A 322 -7.86 -2.80 -10.48
CA LEU A 322 -8.41 -1.79 -9.58
C LEU A 322 -9.94 -1.66 -9.74
N TRP A 323 -10.44 -1.64 -10.98
CA TRP A 323 -11.87 -1.47 -11.25
C TRP A 323 -12.70 -2.73 -10.98
N ARG A 324 -12.16 -3.92 -11.18
CA ARG A 324 -12.91 -5.20 -11.14
C ARG A 324 -12.75 -5.99 -9.86
N SER A 325 -11.67 -5.79 -9.07
CA SER A 325 -11.39 -6.60 -7.90
C SER A 325 -12.39 -6.38 -6.76
N LYS A 326 -13.07 -7.47 -6.36
CA LYS A 326 -13.90 -7.48 -5.15
C LYS A 326 -13.04 -7.60 -3.89
N LYS A 327 -11.89 -8.27 -3.98
CA LYS A 327 -10.96 -8.48 -2.85
C LYS A 327 -10.34 -7.16 -2.38
N ALA A 328 -10.04 -6.23 -3.29
CA ALA A 328 -9.57 -4.88 -2.95
C ALA A 328 -10.52 -4.12 -2.00
N ARG A 329 -11.82 -4.38 -2.10
CA ARG A 329 -12.80 -3.79 -1.18
C ARG A 329 -12.66 -4.34 0.23
N ARG A 330 -12.45 -5.66 0.39
CA ARG A 330 -12.32 -6.30 1.70
C ARG A 330 -11.09 -5.78 2.44
N VAL A 331 -9.95 -5.65 1.75
CA VAL A 331 -8.71 -5.11 2.31
C VAL A 331 -8.90 -3.64 2.73
N THR A 332 -9.48 -2.82 1.84
CA THR A 332 -9.77 -1.40 2.14
C THR A 332 -10.73 -1.25 3.32
N ASP A 333 -11.77 -2.06 3.40
CA ASP A 333 -12.74 -2.02 4.50
C ASP A 333 -12.10 -2.37 5.85
N THR A 334 -11.12 -3.28 5.88
CA THR A 334 -10.38 -3.64 7.11
C THR A 334 -9.62 -2.44 7.66
N GLU A 335 -8.85 -1.75 6.83
CA GLU A 335 -8.05 -0.59 7.26
C GLU A 335 -8.95 0.59 7.66
N VAL A 336 -9.95 0.90 6.85
CA VAL A 336 -10.90 1.98 7.14
C VAL A 336 -11.60 1.76 8.48
N ARG A 337 -11.99 0.51 8.81
CA ARG A 337 -12.61 0.19 10.10
C ARG A 337 -11.65 0.36 11.27
N LEU A 338 -10.40 -0.06 11.15
CA LEU A 338 -9.38 0.12 12.20
C LEU A 338 -9.11 1.60 12.50
N ALA A 339 -9.14 2.46 11.47
CA ALA A 339 -8.94 3.90 11.60
C ALA A 339 -10.22 4.70 11.92
N ALA A 340 -11.41 4.11 11.91
CA ALA A 340 -12.70 4.80 12.00
C ALA A 340 -12.96 5.49 13.36
N HIS A 341 -13.80 6.54 13.37
CA HIS A 341 -14.37 7.11 14.58
C HIS A 341 -15.37 6.16 15.26
N GLY A 342 -15.41 6.18 16.60
CA GLY A 342 -16.43 5.50 17.38
C GLY A 342 -16.24 3.98 17.51
N ALA A 343 -17.14 3.35 18.26
CA ALA A 343 -17.18 1.91 18.42
C ALA A 343 -17.69 1.27 17.12
N THR A 344 -16.78 0.72 16.34
CA THR A 344 -17.12 -0.15 15.22
C THR A 344 -17.09 -1.58 15.74
N GLU A 345 -18.04 -2.45 15.34
CA GLU A 345 -17.93 -3.88 15.60
C GLU A 345 -16.57 -4.36 15.14
N GLN A 346 -15.70 -4.68 16.10
CA GLN A 346 -14.33 -5.01 15.80
C GLN A 346 -14.22 -6.51 15.57
N ARG A 347 -13.69 -6.86 14.40
CA ARG A 347 -13.42 -8.23 13.98
C ARG A 347 -12.36 -8.93 14.85
N PHE A 348 -11.59 -8.14 15.61
CA PHE A 348 -10.44 -8.61 16.37
C PHE A 348 -10.76 -8.76 17.85
N ARG A 349 -10.32 -9.87 18.46
CA ARG A 349 -10.42 -10.11 19.89
C ARG A 349 -9.24 -9.48 20.63
N GLU A 350 -9.50 -9.03 21.85
CA GLU A 350 -8.45 -8.52 22.74
C GLU A 350 -7.37 -9.59 22.98
N ASN A 351 -6.12 -9.16 23.03
CA ASN A 351 -4.99 -10.04 23.38
C ASN A 351 -4.15 -9.44 24.51
N GLY A 352 -3.34 -10.29 25.18
CA GLY A 352 -2.56 -9.88 26.33
C GLY A 352 -1.54 -8.78 26.03
N LEU A 353 -0.93 -8.79 24.84
CA LEU A 353 0.04 -7.79 24.41
C LEU A 353 -0.61 -6.42 24.20
N ALA A 354 -1.78 -6.37 23.51
CA ALA A 354 -2.53 -5.14 23.35
C ALA A 354 -2.91 -4.53 24.70
N ARG A 355 -3.37 -5.36 25.65
CA ARG A 355 -3.70 -4.93 27.01
C ARG A 355 -2.48 -4.37 27.76
N ALA A 356 -1.33 -5.05 27.67
CA ALA A 356 -0.09 -4.58 28.27
C ALA A 356 0.35 -3.23 27.73
N LEU A 357 0.31 -3.03 26.40
CA LEU A 357 0.66 -1.76 25.76
C LEU A 357 -0.32 -0.62 26.10
N VAL A 358 -1.62 -0.89 26.18
CA VAL A 358 -2.62 0.11 26.60
C VAL A 358 -2.39 0.50 28.06
N ASN A 359 -2.09 -0.46 28.93
CA ASN A 359 -1.81 -0.18 30.35
C ASN A 359 -0.52 0.63 30.50
N TRP A 360 0.51 0.31 29.73
CA TRP A 360 1.75 1.10 29.68
C TRP A 360 1.46 2.54 29.20
N ALA A 361 0.71 2.70 28.12
CA ALA A 361 0.31 4.03 27.62
C ALA A 361 -0.48 4.82 28.67
N ARG A 362 -1.40 4.17 29.39
CA ARG A 362 -2.12 4.80 30.53
C ARG A 362 -1.18 5.24 31.65
N ALA A 363 -0.17 4.43 31.98
CA ALA A 363 0.82 4.79 32.99
C ALA A 363 1.66 6.00 32.56
N VAL A 364 2.14 6.03 31.31
CA VAL A 364 2.86 7.17 30.76
C VAL A 364 2.00 8.44 30.78
N LEU A 365 0.74 8.35 30.36
CA LEU A 365 -0.17 9.47 30.39
C LEU A 365 -0.47 9.99 31.81
N LYS A 366 -0.52 9.12 32.82
CA LYS A 366 -0.64 9.56 34.23
C LYS A 366 0.56 10.42 34.64
N VAL A 367 1.79 10.00 34.25
CA VAL A 367 3.00 10.78 34.53
C VAL A 367 2.96 12.13 33.80
N VAL A 368 2.62 12.12 32.50
CA VAL A 368 2.52 13.36 31.70
C VAL A 368 1.48 14.31 32.33
N LYS A 369 0.32 13.80 32.74
CA LYS A 369 -0.70 14.61 33.38
C LYS A 369 -0.24 15.19 34.73
N ALA A 370 0.52 14.42 35.50
CA ALA A 370 1.04 14.87 36.80
C ALA A 370 1.99 16.08 36.69
N ILE A 371 2.72 16.18 35.56
CA ILE A 371 3.67 17.28 35.31
C ILE A 371 3.06 18.40 34.45
N THR A 372 1.88 18.20 33.87
CA THR A 372 1.22 19.19 33.01
C THR A 372 0.34 20.10 33.85
N PRO A 373 0.51 21.42 33.79
CA PRO A 373 -0.38 22.35 34.50
C PRO A 373 -1.83 22.18 34.04
N GLY A 374 -2.80 22.22 35.01
CA GLY A 374 -4.21 21.97 34.70
C GLY A 374 -4.79 22.91 33.64
N TRP A 375 -4.40 24.18 33.64
CA TRP A 375 -4.85 25.15 32.62
C TRP A 375 -4.42 24.74 31.19
N LEU A 376 -3.25 24.11 31.05
CA LEU A 376 -2.75 23.64 29.76
C LEU A 376 -3.50 22.37 29.33
N GLU A 377 -3.73 21.45 30.27
CA GLU A 377 -4.53 20.24 30.01
C GLU A 377 -5.94 20.62 29.54
N ASP A 378 -6.62 21.52 30.25
CA ASP A 378 -7.95 22.00 29.88
C ASP A 378 -7.99 22.69 28.52
N ARG A 379 -6.97 23.46 28.20
CA ARG A 379 -6.86 24.14 26.89
C ARG A 379 -6.66 23.16 25.77
N VAL A 380 -5.80 22.16 25.95
CA VAL A 380 -5.55 21.10 24.96
C VAL A 380 -6.81 20.26 24.79
N ASN A 381 -7.43 19.81 25.88
CA ASN A 381 -8.63 18.98 25.83
C ASN A 381 -9.78 19.69 25.11
N ARG A 382 -10.07 20.93 25.43
CA ARG A 382 -11.11 21.74 24.74
C ARG A 382 -10.89 21.86 23.23
N ARG A 383 -9.64 21.77 22.75
CA ARG A 383 -9.30 21.90 21.33
C ARG A 383 -9.29 20.56 20.60
N THR A 384 -8.91 19.50 21.28
CA THR A 384 -8.62 18.20 20.65
C THR A 384 -9.62 17.10 21.01
N GLU A 385 -10.58 17.34 21.91
CA GLU A 385 -11.57 16.35 22.26
C GLU A 385 -12.57 16.16 21.12
N PRO A 386 -12.71 14.91 20.61
CA PRO A 386 -13.63 14.63 19.51
C PRO A 386 -15.09 14.71 19.98
N PRO A 387 -15.99 15.21 19.12
CA PRO A 387 -17.42 15.19 19.41
C PRO A 387 -17.93 13.74 19.50
N PRO A 388 -19.08 13.50 20.16
CA PRO A 388 -19.71 12.19 20.16
C PRO A 388 -19.95 11.69 18.73
N PRO A 389 -19.69 10.41 18.44
CA PRO A 389 -19.93 9.87 17.11
C PRO A 389 -21.43 9.87 16.79
N THR A 390 -21.77 10.28 15.56
CA THR A 390 -23.13 10.22 15.02
C THR A 390 -23.24 9.11 13.97
N ALA A 391 -24.44 8.53 13.80
CA ALA A 391 -24.66 7.37 12.93
C ALA A 391 -24.28 7.60 11.45
N ASP A 392 -24.42 8.84 10.96
CA ASP A 392 -24.14 9.19 9.55
C ASP A 392 -22.73 9.73 9.30
N GLN A 393 -21.89 9.83 10.33
CA GLN A 393 -20.52 10.30 10.16
C GLN A 393 -19.70 9.37 9.26
N PRO A 394 -18.86 9.94 8.36
CA PRO A 394 -17.88 9.14 7.65
C PRO A 394 -16.90 8.51 8.65
N PRO A 395 -16.25 7.38 8.32
CA PRO A 395 -15.25 6.73 9.15
C PRO A 395 -14.21 7.69 9.73
N TYR A 396 -13.83 8.72 8.99
CA TYR A 396 -13.02 9.85 9.46
C TYR A 396 -13.29 11.11 8.64
N ASP A 397 -12.99 12.27 9.21
CA ASP A 397 -13.25 13.54 8.56
C ASP A 397 -12.24 13.88 7.45
N LEU A 398 -12.57 14.91 6.65
CA LEU A 398 -11.75 15.36 5.53
C LEU A 398 -10.35 15.82 5.98
N LEU A 399 -10.24 16.49 7.14
CA LEU A 399 -8.97 17.01 7.62
C LEU A 399 -8.00 15.87 7.96
N ARG A 400 -8.46 14.83 8.67
CA ARG A 400 -7.63 13.65 8.93
C ARG A 400 -7.23 12.90 7.66
N ALA A 401 -8.15 12.81 6.70
CA ALA A 401 -7.84 12.21 5.40
C ALA A 401 -6.70 12.95 4.67
N THR A 402 -6.67 14.30 4.74
CA THR A 402 -5.56 15.08 4.17
C THR A 402 -4.25 14.84 4.92
N VAL A 403 -4.28 14.69 6.25
CA VAL A 403 -3.08 14.35 7.04
C VAL A 403 -2.53 12.98 6.64
N ASN A 404 -3.39 11.96 6.58
CA ASN A 404 -2.98 10.61 6.16
C ASN A 404 -2.21 10.64 4.84
N LEU A 405 -2.80 11.25 3.81
CA LEU A 405 -2.23 11.27 2.47
C LEU A 405 -0.96 12.13 2.38
N SER A 406 -0.96 13.31 3.02
CA SER A 406 0.20 14.22 2.96
C SER A 406 1.40 13.64 3.71
N VAL A 407 1.18 13.03 4.89
CA VAL A 407 2.26 12.40 5.66
C VAL A 407 2.81 11.18 4.95
N ALA A 408 1.93 10.31 4.45
CA ALA A 408 2.36 9.13 3.69
C ALA A 408 3.18 9.52 2.45
N ALA A 409 2.68 10.47 1.64
CA ALA A 409 3.39 10.95 0.46
C ALA A 409 4.76 11.57 0.81
N LEU A 410 4.84 12.37 1.88
CA LEU A 410 6.09 12.97 2.33
C LEU A 410 7.11 11.91 2.75
N LEU A 411 6.71 10.94 3.56
CA LEU A 411 7.60 9.88 4.03
C LEU A 411 8.08 8.97 2.89
N ILE A 412 7.18 8.61 1.96
CA ILE A 412 7.56 7.85 0.76
C ILE A 412 8.54 8.66 -0.10
N SER A 413 8.33 9.98 -0.23
CA SER A 413 9.26 10.87 -0.95
C SER A 413 10.65 10.88 -0.33
N ILE A 414 10.73 11.04 0.99
CA ILE A 414 12.00 11.07 1.73
C ILE A 414 12.73 9.73 1.57
N GLY A 415 12.03 8.61 1.74
CA GLY A 415 12.61 7.29 1.57
C GLY A 415 13.14 7.05 0.16
N THR A 416 12.35 7.43 -0.85
CA THR A 416 12.76 7.31 -2.25
C THR A 416 13.95 8.21 -2.60
N ALA A 417 13.98 9.45 -2.09
CA ALA A 417 15.11 10.37 -2.28
C ALA A 417 16.42 9.78 -1.75
N ASN A 418 16.33 9.04 -0.65
CA ASN A 418 17.48 8.37 -0.04
C ASN A 418 17.71 6.94 -0.61
N LYS A 419 17.03 6.56 -1.70
CA LYS A 419 17.12 5.24 -2.33
C LYS A 419 16.84 4.09 -1.36
N LEU A 420 16.03 4.34 -0.33
CA LEU A 420 15.61 3.33 0.63
C LEU A 420 14.41 2.58 0.04
N PRO A 421 14.48 1.28 -0.12
CA PRO A 421 13.31 0.48 -0.45
C PRO A 421 12.37 0.49 0.76
N LEU A 422 11.19 1.04 0.57
CA LEU A 422 10.17 1.19 1.60
C LEU A 422 8.92 0.42 1.19
N SER A 423 8.17 -0.06 2.17
CA SER A 423 6.83 -0.57 1.93
C SER A 423 5.81 0.56 1.94
N THR A 424 5.20 0.83 0.79
CA THR A 424 4.10 1.80 0.65
C THR A 424 2.94 1.42 1.55
N THR A 425 2.60 0.13 1.64
CA THR A 425 1.54 -0.41 2.49
C THR A 425 1.79 -0.14 3.97
N TYR A 426 3.01 -0.38 4.46
CA TYR A 426 3.33 -0.16 5.86
C TYR A 426 3.27 1.30 6.24
N ILE A 427 3.77 2.19 5.38
CA ILE A 427 3.76 3.63 5.62
C ILE A 427 2.33 4.17 5.62
N THR A 428 1.50 3.82 4.64
CA THR A 428 0.12 4.34 4.53
C THR A 428 -0.76 3.83 5.64
N PHE A 429 -0.67 2.54 5.98
CA PHE A 429 -1.40 1.94 7.09
C PHE A 429 -1.00 2.59 8.42
N MET A 430 0.29 2.69 8.70
CA MET A 430 0.76 3.24 9.97
C MET A 430 0.53 4.75 10.08
N ALA A 431 0.56 5.49 8.98
CA ALA A 431 0.17 6.89 8.96
C ALA A 431 -1.32 7.05 9.30
N ALA A 432 -2.20 6.21 8.75
CA ALA A 432 -3.63 6.23 9.08
C ALA A 432 -3.90 5.86 10.55
N MET A 433 -3.18 4.87 11.10
CA MET A 433 -3.30 4.46 12.50
C MET A 433 -2.74 5.54 13.46
N GLY A 434 -1.57 6.10 13.14
CA GLY A 434 -0.97 7.19 13.89
C GLY A 434 -1.85 8.43 13.91
N ALA A 435 -2.38 8.84 12.75
CA ALA A 435 -3.32 9.94 12.67
C ALA A 435 -4.61 9.69 13.48
N ALA A 436 -5.13 8.46 13.48
CA ALA A 436 -6.28 8.10 14.32
C ALA A 436 -5.97 8.23 15.82
N LEU A 437 -4.76 7.89 16.25
CA LEU A 437 -4.31 8.11 17.63
C LEU A 437 -4.17 9.60 17.93
N GLY A 438 -3.51 10.38 17.06
CA GLY A 438 -3.32 11.83 17.22
C GLY A 438 -4.64 12.61 17.20
N ASP A 439 -5.62 12.12 16.47
CA ASP A 439 -7.00 12.64 16.42
C ASP A 439 -7.82 12.31 17.68
N ARG A 440 -7.25 11.54 18.61
CA ARG A 440 -7.87 11.11 19.90
C ARG A 440 -9.19 10.33 19.72
N VAL A 441 -9.41 9.72 18.56
CA VAL A 441 -10.64 8.96 18.29
C VAL A 441 -10.64 7.56 18.91
N TRP A 442 -9.52 7.11 19.43
CA TRP A 442 -9.42 5.85 20.16
C TRP A 442 -9.88 6.07 21.60
N ARG A 443 -11.13 5.72 21.85
CA ARG A 443 -11.64 5.67 23.23
C ARG A 443 -10.95 4.55 23.98
N TRP A 444 -10.65 4.76 25.26
CA TRP A 444 -9.98 3.76 26.09
C TRP A 444 -10.70 2.42 26.14
N GLN A 445 -12.03 2.41 25.99
CA GLN A 445 -12.86 1.19 25.94
C GLN A 445 -12.58 0.34 24.69
N ASP A 446 -12.23 0.96 23.57
CA ASP A 446 -11.99 0.30 22.30
C ASP A 446 -10.50 0.18 21.96
N ALA A 447 -9.64 0.86 22.72
CA ALA A 447 -8.21 0.95 22.44
C ALA A 447 -7.53 -0.43 22.42
N GLU A 448 -7.89 -1.35 23.32
CA GLU A 448 -7.32 -2.69 23.39
C GLU A 448 -7.66 -3.50 22.14
N LYS A 449 -8.90 -3.44 21.66
CA LYS A 449 -9.36 -4.16 20.45
C LYS A 449 -8.70 -3.60 19.19
N ARG A 450 -8.61 -2.27 19.09
CA ARG A 450 -7.96 -1.60 17.94
C ARG A 450 -6.48 -1.92 17.89
N LEU A 451 -5.80 -1.84 19.03
CA LEU A 451 -4.40 -2.20 19.14
C LEU A 451 -4.17 -3.68 18.86
N ALA A 452 -5.07 -4.57 19.29
CA ALA A 452 -5.02 -5.98 18.94
C ALA A 452 -5.14 -6.20 17.42
N GLY A 453 -6.01 -5.44 16.74
CA GLY A 453 -6.12 -5.46 15.27
C GLY A 453 -4.85 -5.00 14.58
N ILE A 454 -4.24 -3.90 15.03
CA ILE A 454 -2.96 -3.40 14.49
C ILE A 454 -1.85 -4.42 14.72
N LEU A 455 -1.74 -4.97 15.92
CA LEU A 455 -0.75 -5.99 16.25
C LEU A 455 -0.94 -7.28 15.43
N MET A 456 -2.17 -7.63 15.10
CA MET A 456 -2.46 -8.75 14.21
C MET A 456 -1.97 -8.48 12.78
N VAL A 457 -2.18 -7.27 12.26
CA VAL A 457 -1.64 -6.85 10.96
C VAL A 457 -0.11 -6.85 10.98
N LEU A 458 0.51 -6.24 12.00
CA LEU A 458 1.97 -6.24 12.17
C LEU A 458 2.56 -7.66 12.30
N GLY A 459 1.89 -8.53 13.07
CA GLY A 459 2.25 -9.94 13.17
C GLY A 459 2.12 -10.67 11.83
N GLY A 460 1.06 -10.37 11.07
CA GLY A 460 0.89 -10.84 9.70
C GLY A 460 2.07 -10.44 8.80
N TRP A 461 2.57 -9.22 8.93
CA TRP A 461 3.72 -8.74 8.16
C TRP A 461 5.04 -9.50 8.47
N LEU A 462 5.27 -9.84 9.74
CA LEU A 462 6.43 -10.68 10.13
C LEU A 462 6.29 -12.10 9.55
N ILE A 463 5.08 -12.67 9.62
CA ILE A 463 4.79 -14.00 9.09
C ILE A 463 4.89 -14.00 7.55
N THR A 464 4.50 -12.90 6.88
CA THR A 464 4.61 -12.76 5.42
C THR A 464 6.02 -13.06 4.94
N GLY A 465 7.03 -12.42 5.52
CA GLY A 465 8.42 -12.63 5.11
C GLY A 465 8.86 -14.10 5.23
N PHE A 466 8.48 -14.76 6.32
CA PHE A 466 8.78 -16.17 6.51
C PHE A 466 8.05 -17.09 5.52
N LEU A 467 6.76 -16.88 5.34
CA LEU A 467 5.94 -17.66 4.41
C LEU A 467 6.39 -17.46 2.96
N ALA A 468 6.71 -16.23 2.59
CA ALA A 468 7.25 -15.85 1.28
C ALA A 468 8.55 -16.60 0.98
N ALA A 469 9.54 -16.48 1.88
CA ALA A 469 10.82 -17.18 1.73
C ALA A 469 10.66 -18.69 1.66
N SER A 470 9.86 -19.28 2.56
CA SER A 470 9.63 -20.72 2.59
C SER A 470 8.88 -21.22 1.36
N GLY A 471 7.86 -20.48 0.91
CA GLY A 471 7.08 -20.81 -0.29
C GLY A 471 7.96 -20.79 -1.55
N ALA A 472 8.73 -19.72 -1.72
CA ALA A 472 9.64 -19.60 -2.85
C ALA A 472 10.78 -20.62 -2.81
N PHE A 473 11.31 -20.95 -1.62
CA PHE A 473 12.28 -22.04 -1.44
C PHE A 473 11.71 -23.38 -1.93
N VAL A 474 10.48 -23.71 -1.53
CA VAL A 474 9.82 -24.97 -1.94
C VAL A 474 9.59 -24.98 -3.45
N MET A 475 9.04 -23.91 -4.02
CA MET A 475 8.75 -23.82 -5.44
C MET A 475 10.02 -23.90 -6.29
N ALA A 476 11.06 -23.17 -5.92
CA ALA A 476 12.36 -23.22 -6.61
C ALA A 476 13.01 -24.61 -6.49
N SER A 477 12.93 -25.27 -5.32
CA SER A 477 13.42 -26.64 -5.13
C SER A 477 12.69 -27.63 -6.04
N LEU A 478 11.36 -27.54 -6.14
CA LEU A 478 10.57 -28.38 -7.06
C LEU A 478 11.03 -28.23 -8.51
N ILE A 479 11.34 -27.00 -8.93
CA ILE A 479 11.76 -26.71 -10.30
C ILE A 479 13.17 -27.27 -10.55
N VAL A 480 14.12 -27.04 -9.65
CA VAL A 480 15.51 -27.50 -9.82
C VAL A 480 15.60 -29.01 -9.79
N LEU A 481 14.99 -29.66 -8.79
CA LEU A 481 15.05 -31.13 -8.62
C LEU A 481 14.23 -31.88 -9.67
N GLY A 482 13.10 -31.31 -10.08
CA GLY A 482 12.18 -31.92 -11.05
C GLY A 482 12.51 -31.58 -12.51
N GLY A 483 13.42 -30.63 -12.78
CA GLY A 483 13.72 -30.18 -14.13
C GLY A 483 12.47 -29.74 -14.90
N SER A 484 12.24 -30.28 -16.09
CA SER A 484 11.05 -29.96 -16.90
C SER A 484 9.74 -30.31 -16.19
N TRP A 485 9.68 -31.44 -15.48
CA TRP A 485 8.51 -31.83 -14.69
C TRP A 485 8.29 -30.95 -13.48
N GLY A 486 9.37 -30.42 -12.88
CA GLY A 486 9.32 -29.48 -11.78
C GLY A 486 8.61 -28.18 -12.14
N VAL A 487 8.81 -27.65 -13.36
CA VAL A 487 8.08 -26.49 -13.88
C VAL A 487 6.59 -26.77 -13.94
N PHE A 488 6.17 -27.92 -14.48
CA PHE A 488 4.75 -28.30 -14.53
C PHE A 488 4.14 -28.47 -13.13
N LEU A 489 4.89 -29.08 -12.21
CA LEU A 489 4.45 -29.27 -10.82
C LEU A 489 4.25 -27.93 -10.10
N ALA A 490 5.19 -26.99 -10.26
CA ALA A 490 5.08 -25.65 -9.65
C ALA A 490 3.87 -24.89 -10.20
N VAL A 491 3.69 -24.84 -11.52
CA VAL A 491 2.52 -24.19 -12.16
C VAL A 491 1.22 -24.90 -11.77
N GLY A 492 1.20 -26.23 -11.72
CA GLY A 492 0.06 -27.02 -11.26
C GLY A 492 -0.30 -26.73 -9.79
N ALA A 493 0.70 -26.60 -8.91
CA ALA A 493 0.48 -26.26 -7.51
C ALA A 493 -0.17 -24.88 -7.35
N VAL A 494 0.29 -23.89 -8.14
CA VAL A 494 -0.35 -22.55 -8.16
C VAL A 494 -1.80 -22.66 -8.62
N ALA A 495 -2.06 -23.36 -9.73
CA ALA A 495 -3.42 -23.52 -10.26
C ALA A 495 -4.35 -24.18 -9.24
N VAL A 496 -3.90 -25.26 -8.57
CA VAL A 496 -4.67 -25.94 -7.52
C VAL A 496 -4.89 -25.03 -6.32
N GLY A 497 -3.87 -24.27 -5.88
CA GLY A 497 -3.97 -23.32 -4.79
C GLY A 497 -5.04 -22.24 -5.06
N LEU A 498 -5.00 -21.63 -6.24
CA LEU A 498 -5.96 -20.60 -6.66
C LEU A 498 -7.40 -21.15 -6.78
N ILE A 499 -7.57 -22.36 -7.30
CA ILE A 499 -8.89 -23.01 -7.37
C ILE A 499 -9.42 -23.25 -5.96
N ARG A 500 -8.61 -23.79 -5.04
CA ARG A 500 -9.02 -24.00 -3.64
C ARG A 500 -9.41 -22.70 -2.95
N MET A 501 -8.63 -21.62 -3.11
CA MET A 501 -8.96 -20.33 -2.52
C MET A 501 -10.25 -19.73 -3.10
N LYS A 502 -10.53 -19.97 -4.39
CA LYS A 502 -11.80 -19.55 -5.00
C LYS A 502 -12.99 -20.33 -4.46
N LEU A 503 -12.84 -21.62 -4.19
CA LEU A 503 -13.89 -22.46 -3.60
C LEU A 503 -14.19 -22.02 -2.15
N VAL A 504 -13.16 -21.72 -1.35
CA VAL A 504 -13.34 -21.20 0.01
C VAL A 504 -14.06 -19.86 0.00
N ASN A 505 -13.73 -18.96 -0.93
CA ASN A 505 -14.41 -17.67 -1.06
C ASN A 505 -15.86 -17.78 -1.57
N GLY A 506 -16.17 -18.78 -2.40
CA GLY A 506 -17.50 -18.97 -2.96
C GLY A 506 -18.54 -19.35 -1.89
N SER A 507 -18.13 -20.06 -0.84
CA SER A 507 -18.98 -20.38 0.31
C SER A 507 -19.30 -19.17 1.20
N ASP A 508 -18.38 -18.21 1.31
CA ASP A 508 -18.59 -16.98 2.10
C ASP A 508 -19.46 -15.93 1.37
N ASP A 509 -19.52 -15.97 0.04
CA ASP A 509 -20.35 -15.05 -0.75
C ASP A 509 -21.84 -15.47 -0.75
N GLU A 510 -22.18 -16.72 -0.37
CA GLU A 510 -23.56 -17.24 -0.22
C GLU A 510 -24.12 -17.00 1.20
N GLU A 511 -23.29 -16.87 2.22
CA GLU A 511 -23.69 -16.37 3.53
C GLU A 511 -23.84 -14.85 3.44
N GLY A 512 -25.09 -14.36 3.42
CA GLY A 512 -25.43 -12.94 3.42
C GLY A 512 -24.74 -12.20 4.58
N PRO A 513 -24.70 -10.86 4.56
CA PRO A 513 -24.02 -10.08 5.59
C PRO A 513 -24.47 -10.53 6.98
N PRO A 514 -23.51 -10.67 7.94
CA PRO A 514 -23.83 -11.21 9.27
C PRO A 514 -25.00 -10.46 9.89
N PRO A 515 -25.90 -11.16 10.62
CA PRO A 515 -27.05 -10.55 11.24
C PRO A 515 -26.57 -9.44 12.20
N GLY A 516 -26.88 -8.19 11.88
CA GLY A 516 -26.42 -6.99 12.61
C GLY A 516 -25.91 -5.86 11.71
N SER A 517 -25.58 -6.12 10.44
CA SER A 517 -25.28 -5.07 9.48
C SER A 517 -26.61 -4.40 9.08
N GLY A 518 -26.96 -3.28 9.72
CA GLY A 518 -28.21 -2.54 9.52
C GLY A 518 -28.38 -1.93 8.11
N ARG A 519 -28.31 -2.75 7.07
CA ARG A 519 -28.84 -2.42 5.75
C ARG A 519 -30.13 -3.18 5.57
N PRO A 520 -31.28 -2.49 5.39
CA PRO A 520 -32.51 -3.15 4.98
C PRO A 520 -32.26 -3.87 3.65
N PRO A 521 -32.82 -5.08 3.42
CA PRO A 521 -32.68 -5.79 2.17
C PRO A 521 -33.20 -4.89 1.04
N MET A 522 -32.36 -4.61 0.04
CA MET A 522 -32.81 -4.00 -1.20
C MET A 522 -33.76 -5.00 -1.85
N ASP A 523 -35.06 -4.80 -1.67
CA ASP A 523 -36.11 -5.52 -2.40
C ASP A 523 -35.95 -5.24 -3.90
N ARG A 524 -35.47 -6.27 -4.63
CA ARG A 524 -35.33 -6.25 -6.09
C ARG A 524 -36.65 -6.38 -6.83
N ARG A 525 -37.80 -6.28 -6.15
CA ARG A 525 -39.13 -6.51 -6.74
C ARG A 525 -40.13 -5.41 -6.38
N THR A 526 -39.83 -4.15 -6.69
CA THR A 526 -40.89 -3.14 -6.84
C THR A 526 -40.63 -2.28 -8.07
N PRO A 527 -41.50 -2.36 -9.09
CA PRO A 527 -41.47 -1.42 -10.22
C PRO A 527 -41.92 -0.05 -9.74
N ARG A 528 -41.26 0.97 -10.24
CA ARG A 528 -41.56 2.40 -10.08
C ARG A 528 -43.06 2.67 -10.17
N ARG A 529 -43.68 3.11 -9.09
CA ARG A 529 -44.90 3.95 -9.12
C ARG A 529 -44.60 5.25 -8.39
N TRP A 530 -44.04 6.17 -9.13
CA TRP A 530 -44.02 7.59 -8.82
C TRP A 530 -44.70 8.32 -9.96
N ALA A 531 -46.03 8.52 -9.88
CA ALA A 531 -46.74 9.58 -10.51
C ALA A 531 -48.08 9.78 -9.77
N ASN A 532 -48.34 11.00 -9.42
CA ASN A 532 -49.61 11.58 -9.00
C ASN A 532 -50.07 11.43 -7.54
N SER A 533 -49.69 12.41 -6.73
CA SER A 533 -50.62 13.07 -5.82
C SER A 533 -50.19 14.54 -5.64
N ARG A 534 -50.59 15.37 -6.59
CA ARG A 534 -50.77 16.82 -6.37
C ARG A 534 -52.20 17.04 -5.91
N ARG A 535 -52.36 17.94 -4.89
CA ARG A 535 -53.54 18.68 -4.45
C ARG A 535 -54.47 18.00 -3.44
N SER A 536 -54.37 18.46 -2.23
CA SER A 536 -55.51 18.90 -1.46
C SER A 536 -55.07 19.93 -0.41
N THR A 537 -55.55 21.12 -0.57
CA THR A 537 -55.52 22.27 0.33
C THR A 537 -56.27 21.99 1.66
N PRO A 538 -55.83 22.45 2.82
CA PRO A 538 -56.68 22.45 4.01
C PRO A 538 -57.50 23.77 4.08
N THR A 539 -58.80 23.61 4.09
CA THR A 539 -59.80 24.60 4.47
C THR A 539 -59.70 24.95 5.97
N ARG A 540 -59.80 26.25 6.29
CA ARG A 540 -60.03 26.84 7.62
C ARG A 540 -61.44 26.51 8.11
N ALA A 541 -61.56 26.18 9.40
CA ALA A 541 -62.64 26.54 10.35
C ALA A 541 -62.08 26.28 11.74
N GLY A 542 -61.93 27.16 12.72
CA GLY A 542 -62.94 28.11 13.21
C GLY A 542 -63.65 27.52 14.45
N VAL A 543 -63.09 27.68 15.63
CA VAL A 543 -63.62 28.24 16.89
C VAL A 543 -62.50 28.22 17.92
#